data_e9417b66f1d12adb6668a72c2dfa888a
#
_entry.id   e9417b66f1d12adb6668a72c2dfa888a
#
_cell.length_a   1.000
_cell.length_b   1.000
_cell.length_c   1.000
_cell.angle_alpha   90.00
_cell.angle_beta   90.00
_cell.angle_gamma   90.00
#
_symmetry.space_group_name_H-M   'P 1'
#
loop_
_entity.id
_entity.type
_entity.pdbx_description
1 polymer ?
#
loop_
_entity_poly.entity_id
_entity_poly.type
_entity_poly.pdbx_seq_one_letter_code
_entity_poly.pdbx_strand_id
1 'polypeptide(L)'
;MSQPDLSRRGLLLAGGTAAATPLVAPAQAQPAAPHAPAPAPHVWEFFTGDEAAMVSAAVERLIPADPESPGAIAAGVPEFIDRQLAGSYGTGSRLYRQGPFREGTPEQGYQLPFTPAALYRAALPAFAAWTRQGYGRAFQDLDHRLQDEALRKIETGEAAFEAVPSAVFFETLLANTIEGFFSDPIHGGNRGMIGWKLVGFPGPFAGYVELVGRHNLRFDRQPRGIAQAIAEHAHNATPMSHH
;
A
#
# COMPACT_ATOMS: atom_id res chain seq x y z
N MET A 1 -49.37 7.71 -13.38
CA MET A 1 -48.80 9.04 -13.01
C MET A 1 -47.30 8.85 -12.92
N SER A 2 -46.61 9.20 -14.00
CA SER A 2 -45.14 9.03 -14.13
C SER A 2 -44.45 10.25 -13.55
N GLN A 3 -43.44 10.00 -12.70
CA GLN A 3 -42.55 11.05 -12.17
C GLN A 3 -41.52 11.43 -13.24
N PRO A 4 -41.16 12.70 -13.41
CA PRO A 4 -40.12 13.10 -14.35
C PRO A 4 -38.75 12.96 -13.75
N ASP A 5 -37.84 12.31 -14.49
CA ASP A 5 -36.41 12.22 -14.26
C ASP A 5 -35.74 13.59 -14.33
N LEU A 6 -35.23 14.08 -13.20
CA LEU A 6 -34.42 15.28 -13.13
C LEU A 6 -32.96 14.95 -13.46
N SER A 7 -32.59 15.06 -14.71
CA SER A 7 -31.21 14.96 -15.18
C SER A 7 -30.40 16.20 -14.74
N ARG A 8 -29.22 15.96 -14.16
CA ARG A 8 -28.26 17.00 -13.69
C ARG A 8 -27.79 17.99 -14.78
N ARG A 9 -28.14 17.76 -16.04
CA ARG A 9 -27.86 18.64 -17.18
C ARG A 9 -28.93 19.76 -17.40
N GLY A 10 -30.09 19.67 -16.77
CA GLY A 10 -31.18 20.63 -16.95
C GLY A 10 -31.11 21.91 -16.09
N LEU A 11 -30.17 21.98 -15.11
CA LEU A 11 -30.12 23.07 -14.14
C LEU A 11 -29.19 24.26 -14.55
N LEU A 12 -28.54 24.20 -15.71
CA LEU A 12 -27.56 25.23 -16.14
C LEU A 12 -28.05 26.16 -17.27
N LEU A 13 -29.32 26.14 -17.63
CA LEU A 13 -29.82 26.94 -18.74
C LEU A 13 -30.86 28.02 -18.39
N ALA A 14 -30.98 28.41 -17.11
CA ALA A 14 -31.90 29.52 -16.73
C ALA A 14 -31.17 30.54 -15.86
N GLY A 15 -30.52 31.52 -16.45
CA GLY A 15 -29.90 32.65 -15.73
C GLY A 15 -29.31 33.64 -16.72
N GLY A 16 -30.08 34.66 -17.10
CA GLY A 16 -29.76 35.64 -18.11
C GLY A 16 -28.65 36.62 -17.77
N THR A 17 -28.08 37.08 -18.81
CA THR A 17 -27.16 38.21 -19.08
C THR A 17 -27.16 39.36 -18.07
N ALA A 18 -25.99 39.58 -17.43
CA ALA A 18 -25.50 40.88 -17.01
C ALA A 18 -23.99 40.90 -17.28
N ALA A 19 -23.58 41.69 -18.25
CA ALA A 19 -22.17 41.89 -18.60
C ALA A 19 -21.51 42.75 -17.50
N ALA A 20 -20.72 42.12 -16.63
CA ALA A 20 -19.73 42.80 -15.81
C ALA A 20 -18.37 42.21 -16.20
N THR A 21 -17.52 43.03 -16.82
CA THR A 21 -16.13 42.75 -17.10
C THR A 21 -15.37 42.60 -15.78
N PRO A 22 -14.81 41.44 -15.42
CA PRO A 22 -13.92 41.37 -14.29
C PRO A 22 -12.54 41.89 -14.70
N LEU A 23 -12.04 42.92 -13.96
CA LEU A 23 -10.62 43.22 -13.94
C LEU A 23 -9.86 41.98 -13.48
N VAL A 24 -9.15 41.32 -14.39
CA VAL A 24 -8.22 40.23 -14.06
C VAL A 24 -7.02 40.91 -13.40
N ALA A 25 -6.94 40.84 -12.07
CA ALA A 25 -5.71 41.13 -11.35
C ALA A 25 -4.66 40.03 -11.75
N PRO A 26 -3.39 40.42 -11.96
CA PRO A 26 -2.36 39.42 -12.27
C PRO A 26 -2.22 38.47 -11.09
N ALA A 27 -2.39 37.19 -11.37
CA ALA A 27 -2.14 36.13 -10.40
C ALA A 27 -0.69 36.24 -9.94
N GLN A 28 -0.47 36.60 -8.69
CA GLN A 28 0.86 36.51 -8.09
C GLN A 28 1.24 35.03 -8.04
N ALA A 29 2.28 34.64 -8.77
CA ALA A 29 2.86 33.32 -8.66
C ALA A 29 3.32 33.12 -7.22
N GLN A 30 2.64 32.23 -6.47
CA GLN A 30 3.12 31.79 -5.18
C GLN A 30 4.49 31.13 -5.38
N PRO A 31 5.52 31.51 -4.57
CA PRO A 31 6.79 30.81 -4.62
C PRO A 31 6.54 29.33 -4.36
N ALA A 32 7.02 28.49 -5.26
CA ALA A 32 6.96 27.04 -5.10
C ALA A 32 7.59 26.68 -3.75
N ALA A 33 6.85 25.94 -2.91
CA ALA A 33 7.39 25.43 -1.67
C ALA A 33 8.70 24.69 -1.95
N PRO A 34 9.74 24.83 -1.11
CA PRO A 34 10.99 24.15 -1.32
C PRO A 34 10.70 22.65 -1.45
N HIS A 35 11.09 22.07 -2.59
CA HIS A 35 11.02 20.63 -2.81
C HIS A 35 11.80 19.97 -1.69
N ALA A 36 11.13 19.13 -0.88
CA ALA A 36 11.82 18.24 0.03
C ALA A 36 12.88 17.46 -0.78
N PRO A 37 14.10 17.30 -0.25
CA PRO A 37 15.12 16.52 -0.95
C PRO A 37 14.54 15.15 -1.29
N ALA A 38 14.79 14.69 -2.54
CA ALA A 38 14.38 13.36 -2.96
C ALA A 38 14.91 12.34 -1.95
N PRO A 39 14.10 11.38 -1.51
CA PRO A 39 14.56 10.37 -0.56
C PRO A 39 15.77 9.66 -1.14
N ALA A 40 16.78 9.39 -0.29
CA ALA A 40 17.96 8.63 -0.68
C ALA A 40 17.52 7.30 -1.32
N PRO A 41 18.22 6.81 -2.36
CA PRO A 41 17.89 5.55 -2.98
C PRO A 41 17.90 4.43 -1.93
N HIS A 42 16.86 3.59 -1.92
CA HIS A 42 16.76 2.47 -0.99
C HIS A 42 17.84 1.43 -1.33
N VAL A 43 18.55 0.96 -0.31
CA VAL A 43 19.47 -0.18 -0.44
C VAL A 43 18.66 -1.44 -0.14
N TRP A 44 18.50 -2.29 -1.16
CA TRP A 44 17.77 -3.55 -1.03
C TRP A 44 18.55 -4.52 -0.14
N GLU A 45 17.88 -5.06 0.88
CA GLU A 45 18.45 -6.00 1.84
C GLU A 45 18.16 -7.45 1.45
N PHE A 46 16.98 -7.69 0.89
CA PHE A 46 16.53 -9.00 0.44
C PHE A 46 16.51 -9.10 -1.08
N PHE A 47 15.88 -8.18 -1.79
CA PHE A 47 15.72 -8.24 -3.24
C PHE A 47 17.02 -7.91 -4.00
N THR A 48 17.24 -8.58 -5.12
CA THR A 48 18.11 -8.06 -6.18
C THR A 48 17.43 -6.89 -6.90
N GLY A 49 18.18 -6.12 -7.70
CA GLY A 49 17.60 -5.01 -8.47
C GLY A 49 16.45 -5.44 -9.40
N ASP A 50 16.61 -6.57 -10.09
CA ASP A 50 15.58 -7.11 -11.00
C ASP A 50 14.34 -7.60 -10.23
N GLU A 51 14.54 -8.28 -9.10
CA GLU A 51 13.44 -8.72 -8.22
C GLU A 51 12.69 -7.52 -7.64
N ALA A 52 13.40 -6.49 -7.22
CA ALA A 52 12.80 -5.24 -6.72
C ALA A 52 11.97 -4.54 -7.79
N ALA A 53 12.48 -4.46 -9.03
CA ALA A 53 11.73 -3.88 -10.16
C ALA A 53 10.45 -4.69 -10.46
N MET A 54 10.54 -6.01 -10.46
CA MET A 54 9.39 -6.90 -10.68
C MET A 54 8.35 -6.79 -9.57
N VAL A 55 8.77 -6.81 -8.29
CA VAL A 55 7.88 -6.66 -7.14
C VAL A 55 7.26 -5.26 -7.14
N SER A 56 8.03 -4.21 -7.44
CA SER A 56 7.52 -2.85 -7.54
C SER A 56 6.41 -2.73 -8.59
N ALA A 57 6.63 -3.28 -9.78
CA ALA A 57 5.61 -3.30 -10.83
C ALA A 57 4.36 -4.09 -10.40
N ALA A 58 4.53 -5.20 -9.69
CA ALA A 58 3.40 -6.01 -9.23
C ALA A 58 2.58 -5.28 -8.15
N VAL A 59 3.21 -4.70 -7.13
CA VAL A 59 2.47 -3.99 -6.07
C VAL A 59 1.78 -2.72 -6.59
N GLU A 60 2.34 -2.05 -7.61
CA GLU A 60 1.71 -0.91 -8.26
C GLU A 60 0.45 -1.32 -9.04
N ARG A 61 0.39 -2.56 -9.57
CA ARG A 61 -0.85 -3.08 -10.18
C ARG A 61 -1.89 -3.47 -9.14
N LEU A 62 -1.45 -3.93 -7.95
CA LEU A 62 -2.36 -4.31 -6.85
C LEU A 62 -3.00 -3.09 -6.16
N ILE A 63 -2.22 -2.03 -5.92
CA ILE A 63 -2.70 -0.75 -5.37
C ILE A 63 -2.14 0.39 -6.24
N PRO A 64 -2.79 0.69 -7.37
CA PRO A 64 -2.32 1.69 -8.31
C PRO A 64 -2.47 3.12 -7.77
N ALA A 65 -1.69 4.04 -8.35
CA ALA A 65 -1.94 5.45 -8.15
C ALA A 65 -3.23 5.87 -8.88
N ASP A 66 -4.06 6.65 -8.21
CA ASP A 66 -5.29 7.25 -8.73
C ASP A 66 -5.49 8.67 -8.16
N PRO A 67 -6.56 9.41 -8.53
CA PRO A 67 -6.81 10.75 -8.00
C PRO A 67 -7.00 10.82 -6.48
N GLU A 68 -7.35 9.73 -5.82
CA GLU A 68 -7.61 9.66 -4.37
C GLU A 68 -6.39 9.15 -3.59
N SER A 69 -5.54 8.34 -4.24
CA SER A 69 -4.37 7.73 -3.61
C SER A 69 -3.15 7.74 -4.54
N PRO A 70 -1.96 8.11 -4.04
CA PRO A 70 -0.72 8.04 -4.83
C PRO A 70 -0.15 6.62 -4.98
N GLY A 71 -0.85 5.58 -4.53
CA GLY A 71 -0.54 4.17 -4.78
C GLY A 71 0.55 3.55 -3.91
N ALA A 72 0.80 2.25 -4.17
CA ALA A 72 1.71 1.41 -3.37
C ALA A 72 3.18 1.88 -3.42
N ILE A 73 3.65 2.35 -4.57
CA ILE A 73 5.04 2.83 -4.73
C ILE A 73 5.28 4.05 -3.85
N ALA A 74 4.38 5.04 -3.90
CA ALA A 74 4.52 6.24 -3.09
C ALA A 74 4.40 5.95 -1.58
N ALA A 75 3.61 4.93 -1.23
CA ALA A 75 3.51 4.45 0.15
C ALA A 75 4.76 3.70 0.64
N GLY A 76 5.71 3.36 -0.24
CA GLY A 76 6.94 2.64 0.11
C GLY A 76 6.72 1.15 0.36
N VAL A 77 5.72 0.55 -0.29
CA VAL A 77 5.38 -0.87 -0.13
C VAL A 77 6.52 -1.81 -0.56
N PRO A 78 7.23 -1.59 -1.69
CA PRO A 78 8.34 -2.46 -2.07
C PRO A 78 9.43 -2.53 -1.00
N GLU A 79 9.81 -1.38 -0.44
CA GLU A 79 10.84 -1.29 0.60
C GLU A 79 10.37 -1.88 1.93
N PHE A 80 9.07 -1.79 2.22
CA PHE A 80 8.48 -2.48 3.35
C PHE A 80 8.62 -4.00 3.22
N ILE A 81 8.22 -4.56 2.07
CA ILE A 81 8.32 -6.01 1.80
C ILE A 81 9.78 -6.47 1.90
N ASP A 82 10.70 -5.74 1.30
CA ASP A 82 12.13 -6.03 1.34
C ASP A 82 12.64 -6.20 2.77
N ARG A 83 12.38 -5.21 3.65
CA ARG A 83 12.79 -5.24 5.06
C ARG A 83 12.11 -6.35 5.85
N GLN A 84 10.81 -6.60 5.60
CA GLN A 84 10.09 -7.68 6.27
C GLN A 84 10.71 -9.05 5.91
N LEU A 85 11.05 -9.26 4.64
CA LEU A 85 11.66 -10.50 4.17
C LEU A 85 13.11 -10.67 4.64
N ALA A 86 13.87 -9.60 4.79
CA ALA A 86 15.21 -9.63 5.39
C ALA A 86 15.18 -9.88 6.90
N GLY A 87 14.06 -9.57 7.57
CA GLY A 87 13.90 -9.64 9.01
C GLY A 87 13.30 -10.94 9.56
N SER A 88 12.75 -10.83 10.77
CA SER A 88 12.16 -11.94 11.52
C SER A 88 10.91 -12.54 10.85
N TYR A 89 10.15 -11.75 10.13
CA TYR A 89 9.03 -12.23 9.31
C TYR A 89 9.54 -13.19 8.23
N GLY A 90 10.54 -12.75 7.44
CA GLY A 90 11.11 -13.56 6.37
C GLY A 90 11.68 -14.89 6.83
N THR A 91 12.33 -14.93 7.99
CA THR A 91 12.85 -16.17 8.59
C THR A 91 11.75 -17.06 9.18
N GLY A 92 10.51 -16.57 9.27
CA GLY A 92 9.39 -17.30 9.85
C GLY A 92 9.56 -17.54 11.35
N SER A 93 10.17 -16.61 12.09
CA SER A 93 10.48 -16.76 13.52
C SER A 93 9.23 -16.95 14.40
N ARG A 94 8.06 -16.54 13.91
CA ARG A 94 6.75 -16.69 14.58
C ARG A 94 5.87 -17.78 13.97
N LEU A 95 6.37 -18.52 12.96
CA LEU A 95 5.63 -19.61 12.36
C LEU A 95 5.93 -20.93 13.07
N TYR A 96 4.90 -21.73 13.31
CA TYR A 96 5.07 -23.11 13.74
C TYR A 96 5.58 -23.94 12.55
N ARG A 97 6.80 -24.48 12.67
CA ARG A 97 7.50 -25.10 11.54
C ARG A 97 7.86 -26.58 11.76
N GLN A 98 7.24 -27.23 12.72
CA GLN A 98 7.43 -28.67 12.88
C GLN A 98 6.53 -29.43 11.91
N GLY A 99 7.16 -30.24 11.03
CA GLY A 99 6.43 -31.17 10.16
C GLY A 99 5.76 -32.31 10.95
N PRO A 100 5.00 -33.18 10.28
CA PRO A 100 4.91 -33.27 8.83
C PRO A 100 3.99 -32.20 8.22
N PHE A 101 4.42 -31.58 7.10
CA PHE A 101 3.59 -30.70 6.30
C PHE A 101 2.65 -31.53 5.44
N ARG A 102 1.36 -31.37 5.59
CA ARG A 102 0.32 -32.04 4.82
C ARG A 102 -0.62 -31.02 4.24
N GLU A 103 -1.20 -31.35 3.10
CA GLU A 103 -2.27 -30.54 2.54
C GLU A 103 -3.44 -30.51 3.52
N GLY A 104 -3.86 -29.31 3.88
CA GLY A 104 -4.97 -29.05 4.78
C GLY A 104 -6.23 -28.62 4.03
N THR A 105 -7.30 -28.31 4.77
CA THR A 105 -8.48 -27.65 4.21
C THR A 105 -8.19 -26.14 4.01
N PRO A 106 -8.95 -25.43 3.12
CA PRO A 106 -8.75 -24.00 2.90
C PRO A 106 -8.81 -23.17 4.19
N GLU A 107 -9.60 -23.58 5.18
CA GLU A 107 -9.78 -22.89 6.46
C GLU A 107 -8.57 -23.03 7.38
N GLN A 108 -7.68 -23.97 7.14
CA GLN A 108 -6.47 -24.17 7.94
C GLN A 108 -5.32 -23.22 7.58
N GLY A 109 -5.47 -22.43 6.52
CA GLY A 109 -4.49 -21.45 6.07
C GLY A 109 -3.23 -22.06 5.48
N TYR A 110 -2.10 -21.38 5.64
CA TYR A 110 -0.82 -21.75 5.02
C TYR A 110 -0.23 -23.04 5.60
N GLN A 111 -0.06 -24.06 4.76
CA GLN A 111 0.43 -25.39 5.16
C GLN A 111 1.75 -25.81 4.47
N LEU A 112 2.37 -24.91 3.70
CA LEU A 112 3.61 -25.23 2.99
C LEU A 112 4.85 -25.12 3.91
N PRO A 113 5.95 -25.85 3.58
CA PRO A 113 7.15 -25.86 4.41
C PRO A 113 8.02 -24.62 4.25
N PHE A 114 7.58 -23.64 3.47
CA PHE A 114 8.37 -22.44 3.20
C PHE A 114 8.20 -21.38 4.28
N THR A 115 9.29 -20.71 4.66
CA THR A 115 9.20 -19.41 5.30
C THR A 115 8.82 -18.34 4.29
N PRO A 116 8.34 -17.15 4.68
CA PRO A 116 8.07 -16.09 3.72
C PRO A 116 9.26 -15.79 2.80
N ALA A 117 10.47 -15.68 3.35
CA ALA A 117 11.67 -15.46 2.55
C ALA A 117 11.94 -16.62 1.57
N ALA A 118 11.80 -17.88 2.03
CA ALA A 118 11.98 -19.06 1.18
C ALA A 118 10.93 -19.14 0.07
N LEU A 119 9.67 -18.76 0.36
CA LEU A 119 8.61 -18.69 -0.64
C LEU A 119 8.95 -17.68 -1.74
N TYR A 120 9.35 -16.45 -1.38
CA TYR A 120 9.75 -15.44 -2.35
C TYR A 120 10.98 -15.87 -3.16
N ARG A 121 12.01 -16.45 -2.53
CA ARG A 121 13.19 -16.97 -3.23
C ARG A 121 12.89 -18.07 -4.25
N ALA A 122 11.87 -18.90 -3.99
CA ALA A 122 11.43 -19.91 -4.93
C ALA A 122 10.50 -19.33 -6.02
N ALA A 123 9.60 -18.40 -5.64
CA ALA A 123 8.59 -17.88 -6.54
C ALA A 123 9.11 -16.84 -7.53
N LEU A 124 9.99 -15.89 -7.11
CA LEU A 124 10.43 -14.79 -7.97
C LEU A 124 11.18 -15.26 -9.23
N PRO A 125 12.13 -16.21 -9.16
CA PRO A 125 12.75 -16.76 -10.37
C PRO A 125 11.75 -17.49 -11.28
N ALA A 126 10.80 -18.24 -10.69
CA ALA A 126 9.77 -18.94 -11.43
C ALA A 126 8.83 -17.95 -12.15
N PHE A 127 8.42 -16.89 -11.47
CA PHE A 127 7.62 -15.82 -12.05
C PHE A 127 8.36 -15.13 -13.20
N ALA A 128 9.63 -14.78 -13.01
CA ALA A 128 10.46 -14.18 -14.05
C ALA A 128 10.63 -15.09 -15.28
N ALA A 129 10.84 -16.38 -15.07
CA ALA A 129 10.96 -17.36 -16.16
C ALA A 129 9.64 -17.53 -16.91
N TRP A 130 8.53 -17.68 -16.17
CA TRP A 130 7.20 -17.85 -16.73
C TRP A 130 6.76 -16.64 -17.58
N THR A 131 7.01 -15.41 -17.10
CA THR A 131 6.68 -14.20 -17.87
C THR A 131 7.53 -14.04 -19.12
N ARG A 132 8.84 -14.34 -19.05
CA ARG A 132 9.69 -14.33 -20.23
C ARG A 132 9.26 -15.38 -21.26
N GLN A 133 8.87 -16.57 -20.83
CA GLN A 133 8.40 -17.64 -21.71
C GLN A 133 7.05 -17.29 -22.34
N GLY A 134 6.10 -16.81 -21.57
CA GLY A 134 4.74 -16.56 -22.04
C GLY A 134 4.56 -15.26 -22.80
N TYR A 135 5.32 -14.18 -22.44
CA TYR A 135 5.16 -12.84 -23.00
C TYR A 135 6.40 -12.32 -23.72
N GLY A 136 7.51 -13.06 -23.70
CA GLY A 136 8.77 -12.66 -24.37
C GLY A 136 9.52 -11.51 -23.69
N ARG A 137 9.06 -11.03 -22.53
CA ARG A 137 9.61 -9.89 -21.77
C ARG A 137 9.59 -10.16 -20.27
N ALA A 138 10.35 -9.38 -19.52
CA ALA A 138 10.24 -9.37 -18.07
C ALA A 138 8.91 -8.71 -17.65
N PHE A 139 8.38 -9.11 -16.50
CA PHE A 139 7.08 -8.63 -16.01
C PHE A 139 6.99 -7.09 -15.92
N GLN A 140 8.02 -6.45 -15.39
CA GLN A 140 8.10 -4.99 -15.26
C GLN A 140 8.13 -4.25 -16.59
N ASP A 141 8.48 -4.92 -17.68
CA ASP A 141 8.56 -4.36 -19.04
C ASP A 141 7.26 -4.60 -19.85
N LEU A 142 6.28 -5.28 -19.27
CA LEU A 142 4.96 -5.47 -19.88
C LEU A 142 4.13 -4.19 -19.71
N ASP A 143 3.20 -3.96 -20.65
CA ASP A 143 2.18 -2.95 -20.42
C ASP A 143 1.23 -3.35 -19.29
N HIS A 144 0.50 -2.38 -18.73
CA HIS A 144 -0.35 -2.58 -17.56
C HIS A 144 -1.42 -3.67 -17.79
N ARG A 145 -2.00 -3.74 -19.00
CA ARG A 145 -3.00 -4.75 -19.34
C ARG A 145 -2.42 -6.18 -19.27
N LEU A 146 -1.21 -6.37 -19.78
CA LEU A 146 -0.51 -7.66 -19.73
C LEU A 146 -0.02 -7.98 -18.31
N GLN A 147 0.38 -6.97 -17.53
CA GLN A 147 0.70 -7.14 -16.12
C GLN A 147 -0.52 -7.63 -15.33
N ASP A 148 -1.68 -7.01 -15.53
CA ASP A 148 -2.94 -7.42 -14.89
C ASP A 148 -3.37 -8.83 -15.32
N GLU A 149 -3.21 -9.18 -16.60
CA GLU A 149 -3.47 -10.53 -17.09
C GLU A 149 -2.54 -11.56 -16.44
N ALA A 150 -1.24 -11.25 -16.35
CA ALA A 150 -0.26 -12.12 -15.72
C ALA A 150 -0.57 -12.33 -14.23
N LEU A 151 -0.86 -11.26 -13.48
CA LEU A 151 -1.23 -11.36 -12.07
C LEU A 151 -2.48 -12.20 -11.86
N ARG A 152 -3.49 -12.06 -12.71
CA ARG A 152 -4.72 -12.86 -12.64
C ARG A 152 -4.44 -14.36 -12.88
N LYS A 153 -3.54 -14.71 -13.81
CA LYS A 153 -3.14 -16.10 -14.05
C LYS A 153 -2.36 -16.69 -12.87
N ILE A 154 -1.58 -15.86 -12.15
CA ILE A 154 -0.90 -16.27 -10.93
C ILE A 154 -1.91 -16.49 -9.81
N GLU A 155 -2.86 -15.58 -9.64
CA GLU A 155 -3.95 -15.63 -8.66
C GLU A 155 -4.78 -16.90 -8.81
N THR A 156 -5.18 -17.24 -10.04
CA THR A 156 -6.01 -18.43 -10.32
C THR A 156 -5.22 -19.76 -10.31
N GLY A 157 -3.89 -19.69 -10.19
CA GLY A 157 -3.04 -20.89 -10.26
C GLY A 157 -2.81 -21.42 -11.68
N GLU A 158 -3.25 -20.67 -12.72
CA GLU A 158 -2.99 -21.04 -14.14
C GLU A 158 -1.50 -20.91 -14.51
N ALA A 159 -0.77 -20.04 -13.83
CA ALA A 159 0.66 -19.90 -14.00
C ALA A 159 1.39 -21.08 -13.32
N ALA A 160 1.97 -21.97 -14.11
CA ALA A 160 2.71 -23.11 -13.57
C ALA A 160 4.09 -22.68 -13.06
N PHE A 161 4.27 -22.61 -11.75
CA PHE A 161 5.57 -22.50 -11.10
C PHE A 161 6.02 -23.88 -10.63
N GLU A 162 7.26 -24.28 -10.94
CA GLU A 162 7.75 -25.60 -10.58
C GLU A 162 7.92 -25.82 -9.09
N ALA A 163 8.33 -24.76 -8.37
CA ALA A 163 8.77 -24.88 -6.97
C ALA A 163 7.65 -24.63 -5.95
N VAL A 164 6.67 -23.79 -6.29
CA VAL A 164 5.61 -23.35 -5.38
C VAL A 164 4.32 -23.12 -6.15
N PRO A 165 3.12 -23.32 -5.54
CA PRO A 165 1.86 -22.93 -6.16
C PRO A 165 1.83 -21.42 -6.39
N SER A 166 1.59 -20.98 -7.63
CA SER A 166 1.58 -19.55 -7.97
C SER A 166 0.51 -18.76 -7.20
N ALA A 167 -0.66 -19.36 -6.95
CA ALA A 167 -1.72 -18.74 -6.17
C ALA A 167 -1.26 -18.42 -4.73
N VAL A 168 -0.50 -19.30 -4.08
CA VAL A 168 0.04 -19.06 -2.73
C VAL A 168 1.04 -17.89 -2.73
N PHE A 169 1.85 -17.78 -3.78
CA PHE A 169 2.72 -16.62 -3.93
C PHE A 169 1.92 -15.32 -4.11
N PHE A 170 0.87 -15.35 -4.97
CA PHE A 170 0.01 -14.19 -5.17
C PHE A 170 -0.67 -13.74 -3.88
N GLU A 171 -1.28 -14.65 -3.13
CA GLU A 171 -1.92 -14.37 -1.83
C GLU A 171 -0.93 -13.73 -0.85
N THR A 172 0.30 -14.27 -0.79
CA THR A 172 1.34 -13.73 0.09
C THR A 172 1.78 -12.33 -0.36
N LEU A 173 1.97 -12.12 -1.66
CA LEU A 173 2.32 -10.82 -2.22
C LEU A 173 1.22 -9.78 -1.98
N LEU A 174 -0.04 -10.16 -2.19
CA LEU A 174 -1.20 -9.30 -1.93
C LEU A 174 -1.30 -8.93 -0.45
N ALA A 175 -1.17 -9.91 0.45
CA ALA A 175 -1.19 -9.68 1.90
C ALA A 175 -0.07 -8.72 2.32
N ASN A 176 1.17 -8.95 1.86
CA ASN A 176 2.29 -8.06 2.17
C ASN A 176 2.13 -6.65 1.56
N THR A 177 1.48 -6.56 0.39
CA THR A 177 1.15 -5.26 -0.23
C THR A 177 0.16 -4.46 0.62
N ILE A 178 -0.91 -5.10 1.08
CA ILE A 178 -1.92 -4.49 1.96
C ILE A 178 -1.29 -4.10 3.30
N GLU A 179 -0.52 -5.02 3.91
CA GLU A 179 0.20 -4.74 5.15
C GLU A 179 1.13 -3.54 5.02
N GLY A 180 1.94 -3.47 3.96
CA GLY A 180 2.84 -2.35 3.73
C GLY A 180 2.11 -1.04 3.47
N PHE A 181 0.96 -1.07 2.79
CA PHE A 181 0.17 0.12 2.50
C PHE A 181 -0.53 0.69 3.73
N PHE A 182 -0.88 -0.15 4.72
CA PHE A 182 -1.59 0.26 5.94
C PHE A 182 -0.77 0.11 7.23
N SER A 183 0.50 -0.28 7.16
CA SER A 183 1.37 -0.39 8.34
C SER A 183 1.58 0.95 9.04
N ASP A 184 2.02 0.92 10.29
CA ASP A 184 2.60 2.13 10.90
C ASP A 184 3.88 2.50 10.15
N PRO A 185 4.09 3.79 9.82
CA PRO A 185 5.29 4.25 9.09
C PRO A 185 6.63 3.86 9.73
N ILE A 186 6.64 3.53 11.02
CA ILE A 186 7.83 3.04 11.73
C ILE A 186 8.39 1.75 11.11
N HIS A 187 7.54 0.96 10.42
CA HIS A 187 7.93 -0.26 9.73
C HIS A 187 8.41 -0.03 8.29
N GLY A 188 8.39 1.22 7.81
CA GLY A 188 8.92 1.63 6.50
C GLY A 188 7.91 1.68 5.36
N GLY A 189 6.70 1.15 5.54
CA GLY A 189 5.56 1.30 4.63
C GLY A 189 4.71 2.52 4.97
N ASN A 190 3.56 2.67 4.28
CA ASN A 190 2.57 3.73 4.55
C ASN A 190 3.19 5.12 4.71
N ARG A 191 4.17 5.45 3.89
CA ARG A 191 4.90 6.73 3.94
C ARG A 191 3.94 7.90 3.89
N GLY A 192 4.14 8.86 4.77
CA GLY A 192 3.23 10.00 4.89
C GLY A 192 1.82 9.61 5.35
N MET A 193 1.63 8.37 5.84
CA MET A 193 0.33 7.82 6.28
C MET A 193 -0.73 7.86 5.17
N ILE A 194 -0.31 7.58 3.94
CA ILE A 194 -1.14 7.63 2.72
C ILE A 194 -2.36 6.71 2.88
N GLY A 195 -2.15 5.45 3.25
CA GLY A 195 -3.22 4.48 3.44
C GLY A 195 -4.17 4.88 4.57
N TRP A 196 -3.64 5.39 5.68
CA TRP A 196 -4.47 5.83 6.80
C TRP A 196 -5.32 7.07 6.47
N LYS A 197 -4.75 8.01 5.71
CA LYS A 197 -5.50 9.18 5.23
C LYS A 197 -6.62 8.79 4.28
N LEU A 198 -6.37 7.81 3.41
CA LEU A 198 -7.36 7.30 2.46
C LEU A 198 -8.60 6.73 3.17
N VAL A 199 -8.40 5.97 4.26
CA VAL A 199 -9.51 5.34 5.00
C VAL A 199 -9.98 6.15 6.23
N GLY A 200 -9.38 7.32 6.47
CA GLY A 200 -9.72 8.15 7.65
C GLY A 200 -9.29 7.53 8.98
N PHE A 201 -8.26 6.68 9.00
CA PHE A 201 -7.74 6.09 10.22
C PHE A 201 -6.82 7.09 10.94
N PRO A 202 -7.13 7.48 12.19
CA PRO A 202 -6.39 8.53 12.89
C PRO A 202 -5.07 8.06 13.52
N GLY A 203 -4.72 6.78 13.39
CA GLY A 203 -3.56 6.17 14.03
C GLY A 203 -3.85 5.59 15.41
N PRO A 204 -2.83 5.08 16.12
CA PRO A 204 -2.98 4.51 17.44
C PRO A 204 -3.30 5.58 18.49
N PHE A 205 -4.34 5.33 19.29
CA PHE A 205 -4.71 6.11 20.46
C PHE A 205 -4.75 5.20 21.67
N ALA A 206 -4.22 5.68 22.81
CA ALA A 206 -4.14 4.91 24.04
C ALA A 206 -5.51 4.60 24.68
N GLY A 207 -6.55 5.36 24.34
CA GLY A 207 -7.90 5.11 24.83
C GLY A 207 -8.94 6.01 24.17
N TYR A 208 -10.16 5.49 24.12
CA TYR A 208 -11.34 6.19 23.64
C TYR A 208 -12.39 6.34 24.73
N VAL A 209 -12.01 6.18 25.99
CA VAL A 209 -12.93 6.18 27.15
C VAL A 209 -13.80 7.43 27.20
N GLU A 210 -13.22 8.59 26.89
CA GLU A 210 -13.95 9.87 26.85
C GLU A 210 -14.98 9.97 25.73
N LEU A 211 -14.86 9.10 24.71
CA LEU A 211 -15.72 9.09 23.54
C LEU A 211 -16.83 8.03 23.61
N VAL A 212 -16.75 7.08 24.54
CA VAL A 212 -17.71 5.95 24.66
C VAL A 212 -19.17 6.43 24.79
N GLY A 213 -19.42 7.53 25.47
CA GLY A 213 -20.74 8.13 25.63
C GLY A 213 -21.16 9.09 24.51
N ARG A 214 -20.31 9.32 23.50
CA ARG A 214 -20.56 10.28 22.43
C ARG A 214 -20.86 9.55 21.11
N HIS A 215 -22.12 9.29 20.86
CA HIS A 215 -22.55 8.64 19.61
C HIS A 215 -22.55 9.59 18.43
N ASN A 216 -22.30 9.05 17.21
CA ASN A 216 -22.28 9.80 15.93
C ASN A 216 -21.24 10.94 15.86
N LEU A 217 -20.17 10.85 16.66
CA LEU A 217 -19.07 11.79 16.58
C LEU A 217 -18.24 11.54 15.33
N ARG A 218 -18.10 12.56 14.47
CA ARG A 218 -17.11 12.53 13.41
C ARG A 218 -15.73 12.72 14.02
N PHE A 219 -14.87 11.71 13.91
CA PHE A 219 -13.51 11.75 14.44
C PHE A 219 -12.57 12.27 13.36
N ASP A 220 -12.44 13.59 13.30
CA ASP A 220 -11.65 14.27 12.28
C ASP A 220 -10.29 14.69 12.87
N ARG A 221 -9.36 13.76 12.91
CA ARG A 221 -7.98 13.99 13.36
C ARG A 221 -7.00 13.58 12.29
N GLN A 222 -5.92 14.34 12.15
CA GLN A 222 -4.80 13.93 11.32
C GLN A 222 -4.16 12.67 11.89
N PRO A 223 -3.84 11.67 11.03
CA PRO A 223 -3.23 10.46 11.50
C PRO A 223 -1.84 10.72 12.08
N ARG A 224 -1.48 9.97 13.11
CA ARG A 224 -0.15 9.98 13.71
C ARG A 224 0.30 8.55 13.97
N GLY A 225 1.59 8.28 13.69
CA GLY A 225 2.21 6.98 13.93
C GLY A 225 2.78 6.85 15.35
N ILE A 226 3.23 5.65 15.67
CA ILE A 226 3.82 5.31 16.97
C ILE A 226 5.01 6.21 17.29
N ALA A 227 5.90 6.47 16.33
CA ALA A 227 7.06 7.33 16.56
C ALA A 227 6.69 8.75 17.00
N GLN A 228 5.65 9.33 16.40
CA GLN A 228 5.15 10.65 16.76
C GLN A 228 4.50 10.65 18.14
N ALA A 229 3.70 9.60 18.45
CA ALA A 229 3.08 9.46 19.76
C ALA A 229 4.14 9.32 20.88
N ILE A 230 5.20 8.58 20.66
CA ILE A 230 6.32 8.46 21.62
C ILE A 230 7.02 9.81 21.82
N ALA A 231 7.30 10.55 20.73
CA ALA A 231 7.96 11.85 20.81
C ALA A 231 7.12 12.87 21.59
N GLU A 232 5.81 12.90 21.40
CA GLU A 232 4.89 13.78 22.15
C GLU A 232 4.87 13.44 23.66
N HIS A 233 4.85 12.15 24.00
CA HIS A 233 4.92 11.72 25.39
C HIS A 233 6.23 12.10 26.06
N ALA A 234 7.36 11.95 25.36
CA ALA A 234 8.66 12.34 25.88
C ALA A 234 8.77 13.86 26.13
N HIS A 235 8.18 14.67 25.23
CA HIS A 235 8.15 16.12 25.37
C HIS A 235 7.30 16.57 26.57
N ASN A 236 6.15 15.94 26.78
CA ASN A 236 5.25 16.24 27.87
C ASN A 236 5.72 15.73 29.23
N ALA A 237 6.63 14.76 29.26
CA ALA A 237 7.22 14.18 30.48
C ALA A 237 8.45 14.94 31.01
N THR A 238 8.95 15.96 30.26
CA THR A 238 10.07 16.76 30.73
C THR A 238 9.56 17.71 31.85
N PRO A 239 10.04 17.57 33.12
CA PRO A 239 9.56 18.42 34.21
C PRO A 239 9.92 19.87 33.93
N MET A 240 8.94 20.76 34.06
CA MET A 240 9.22 22.22 34.10
C MET A 240 10.18 22.44 35.24
N SER A 241 11.44 22.79 34.92
CA SER A 241 12.42 23.24 35.90
C SER A 241 11.87 24.54 36.55
N HIS A 242 11.39 24.41 37.78
CA HIS A 242 11.08 25.55 38.62
C HIS A 242 12.39 26.29 38.91
N HIS A 243 12.52 27.50 38.33
CA HIS A 243 13.44 28.52 38.78
C HIS A 243 12.77 29.36 39.84
#